data_f8b0b5556831480a625e0cc80fe22a02
#
_entry.id   f8b0b5556831480a625e0cc80fe22a02
#
_cell.length_a   1.000
_cell.length_b   1.000
_cell.length_c   1.000
_cell.angle_alpha   90.00
_cell.angle_beta   90.00
_cell.angle_gamma   90.00
#
_symmetry.space_group_name_H-M   'P 1'
#
loop_
_entity.id
_entity.type
_entity.pdbx_description
1 polymer ?
#
loop_
_entity_poly.entity_id
_entity_poly.type
_entity_poly.pdbx_seq_one_letter_code
_entity_poly.pdbx_strand_id
1 'polypeptide(L)'
;MGGVRTNPNGESQTLKGLFAAGEAACWDMHGFNRLGGNSVAETVVAGMIIGETIADFCDKPENTIDIPTRVVYDFIKREQSKLDAFVKNNGKENMAEIRTRMQEIMTTKVGIFREGEKLKEAVEELEDLYKKSFNVAVKNQ
;
A
#
# COMPACT_ATOMS: atom_id res chain seq x y z
N MET A 1 2.83 9.25 -10.28
CA MET A 1 3.44 8.22 -9.44
C MET A 1 3.24 8.61 -8.00
N GLY A 2 3.10 7.66 -7.14
CA GLY A 2 2.87 7.90 -5.71
C GLY A 2 3.85 7.09 -4.88
N GLY A 3 3.56 6.95 -3.60
CA GLY A 3 4.36 6.24 -2.63
C GLY A 3 4.27 6.91 -1.26
N VAL A 4 5.00 6.39 -0.30
CA VAL A 4 5.12 7.01 1.02
C VAL A 4 5.87 8.34 0.86
N ARG A 5 5.25 9.43 1.29
CA ARG A 5 5.94 10.72 1.26
C ARG A 5 7.02 10.77 2.33
N THR A 6 8.26 10.90 1.88
CA THR A 6 9.45 10.88 2.73
C THR A 6 10.24 12.18 2.63
N ASN A 7 11.11 12.39 3.61
CA ASN A 7 12.20 13.35 3.52
C ASN A 7 13.40 12.74 2.75
N PRO A 8 14.48 13.50 2.49
CA PRO A 8 15.66 12.98 1.80
C PRO A 8 16.35 11.79 2.49
N ASN A 9 16.12 11.59 3.78
CA ASN A 9 16.65 10.46 4.54
C ASN A 9 15.74 9.24 4.50
N GLY A 10 14.67 9.27 3.69
CA GLY A 10 13.74 8.19 3.51
C GLY A 10 12.69 8.02 4.60
N GLU A 11 12.70 8.84 5.65
CA GLU A 11 11.71 8.75 6.72
C GLU A 11 10.42 9.48 6.34
N SER A 12 9.26 8.88 6.69
CA SER A 12 7.95 9.49 6.53
C SER A 12 7.84 10.81 7.31
N GLN A 13 7.22 11.81 6.70
CA GLN A 13 7.02 13.11 7.34
C GLN A 13 5.96 13.08 8.45
N THR A 14 5.13 12.04 8.50
CA THR A 14 3.99 11.94 9.41
C THR A 14 4.09 10.80 10.41
N LEU A 15 4.86 9.75 10.10
CA LEU A 15 5.01 8.56 10.94
C LEU A 15 6.49 8.31 11.23
N LYS A 16 6.90 8.54 12.47
CA LYS A 16 8.26 8.25 12.92
C LYS A 16 8.54 6.75 12.81
N GLY A 17 9.72 6.40 12.28
CA GLY A 17 10.15 5.00 12.13
C GLY A 17 9.56 4.28 10.91
N LEU A 18 8.77 4.97 10.08
CA LEU A 18 8.37 4.48 8.77
C LEU A 18 9.33 5.03 7.72
N PHE A 19 10.03 4.13 7.03
CA PHE A 19 10.96 4.47 5.96
C PHE A 19 10.50 3.89 4.64
N ALA A 20 10.82 4.56 3.54
CA ALA A 20 10.62 4.05 2.19
C ALA A 20 11.74 4.52 1.25
N ALA A 21 12.13 3.66 0.32
CA ALA A 21 13.17 3.90 -0.67
C ALA A 21 12.73 3.45 -2.07
N GLY A 22 13.33 4.02 -3.10
CA GLY A 22 13.05 3.67 -4.48
C GLY A 22 11.59 3.96 -4.87
N GLU A 23 10.98 3.10 -5.67
CA GLU A 23 9.63 3.33 -6.19
C GLU A 23 8.54 3.38 -5.12
N ALA A 24 8.78 2.81 -3.94
CA ALA A 24 7.86 2.90 -2.81
C ALA A 24 7.86 4.27 -2.13
N ALA A 25 8.85 5.11 -2.39
CA ALA A 25 8.99 6.44 -1.83
C ALA A 25 8.52 7.55 -2.79
N CYS A 26 8.06 8.65 -2.22
CA CYS A 26 7.73 9.87 -2.94
C CYS A 26 8.30 11.08 -2.19
N TRP A 27 9.41 11.63 -2.67
CA TRP A 27 10.10 12.79 -2.08
C TRP A 27 10.28 13.95 -3.07
N ASP A 28 9.38 14.03 -4.03
CA ASP A 28 9.24 15.11 -5.00
C ASP A 28 10.41 15.24 -6.00
N MET A 29 11.31 14.25 -6.10
CA MET A 29 12.50 14.32 -6.96
C MET A 29 12.16 14.14 -8.44
N HIS A 30 11.19 13.32 -8.78
CA HIS A 30 10.90 12.91 -10.16
C HIS A 30 9.68 13.57 -10.79
N GLY A 31 8.94 14.40 -10.06
CA GLY A 31 7.69 14.97 -10.53
C GLY A 31 6.65 13.88 -10.83
N PHE A 32 5.97 14.01 -11.98
CA PHE A 32 4.91 13.07 -12.36
C PHE A 32 5.42 11.65 -12.63
N ASN A 33 6.56 11.52 -13.31
CA ASN A 33 7.16 10.23 -13.61
C ASN A 33 8.68 10.32 -13.72
N ARG A 34 9.36 9.22 -13.47
CA ARG A 34 10.82 9.09 -13.57
C ARG A 34 11.26 9.11 -15.04
N LEU A 35 12.41 9.70 -15.30
CA LEU A 35 13.11 9.53 -16.58
C LEU A 35 13.63 8.09 -16.72
N GLY A 36 13.82 7.66 -17.96
CA GLY A 36 14.33 6.32 -18.26
C GLY A 36 15.66 6.03 -17.54
N GLY A 37 15.75 4.86 -16.91
CA GLY A 37 16.91 4.44 -16.11
C GLY A 37 16.95 4.94 -14.67
N ASN A 38 16.27 6.05 -14.34
CA ASN A 38 16.33 6.63 -13.01
C ASN A 38 15.61 5.81 -11.94
N SER A 39 14.63 4.97 -12.31
CA SER A 39 13.99 4.07 -11.35
C SER A 39 14.98 3.10 -10.71
N VAL A 40 15.82 2.47 -11.53
CA VAL A 40 16.83 1.52 -11.02
C VAL A 40 17.92 2.25 -10.26
N ALA A 41 18.41 3.38 -10.77
CA ALA A 41 19.42 4.18 -10.10
C ALA A 41 18.96 4.65 -8.72
N GLU A 42 17.72 5.17 -8.61
CA GLU A 42 17.14 5.56 -7.34
C GLU A 42 16.97 4.39 -6.38
N THR A 43 16.47 3.24 -6.86
CA THR A 43 16.29 2.06 -6.01
C THR A 43 17.60 1.62 -5.36
N VAL A 44 18.69 1.63 -6.11
CA VAL A 44 20.03 1.24 -5.60
C VAL A 44 20.58 2.31 -4.66
N VAL A 45 20.68 3.55 -5.13
CA VAL A 45 21.33 4.64 -4.39
C VAL A 45 20.51 5.00 -3.13
N ALA A 46 19.20 5.20 -3.27
CA ALA A 46 18.36 5.48 -2.11
C ALA A 46 18.30 4.31 -1.14
N GLY A 47 18.27 3.07 -1.66
CA GLY A 47 18.33 1.88 -0.81
C GLY A 47 19.59 1.81 0.06
N MET A 48 20.75 2.17 -0.48
CA MET A 48 22.00 2.23 0.27
C MET A 48 21.96 3.32 1.35
N ILE A 49 21.62 4.55 0.98
CA ILE A 49 21.60 5.71 1.89
C ILE A 49 20.58 5.50 3.01
N ILE A 50 19.37 5.06 2.64
CA ILE A 50 18.29 4.89 3.60
C ILE A 50 18.52 3.66 4.48
N GLY A 51 19.21 2.63 3.96
CA GLY A 51 19.63 1.48 4.76
C GLY A 51 20.55 1.88 5.91
N GLU A 52 21.53 2.75 5.66
CA GLU A 52 22.39 3.34 6.71
C GLU A 52 21.56 4.18 7.70
N THR A 53 20.65 5.01 7.20
CA THR A 53 19.76 5.82 8.06
C THR A 53 18.89 4.95 8.98
N ILE A 54 18.38 3.82 8.47
CA ILE A 54 17.58 2.87 9.26
C ILE A 54 18.45 2.21 10.34
N ALA A 55 19.68 1.82 10.01
CA ALA A 55 20.62 1.25 10.97
C ALA A 55 20.87 2.24 12.12
N ASP A 56 21.23 3.48 11.79
CA ASP A 56 21.43 4.56 12.76
C ASP A 56 20.18 4.86 13.61
N PHE A 57 19.00 4.70 13.01
CA PHE A 57 17.73 4.86 13.73
C PHE A 57 17.51 3.74 14.74
N CYS A 58 17.77 2.49 14.35
CA CYS A 58 17.59 1.31 15.19
C CYS A 58 18.61 1.25 16.35
N ASP A 59 19.81 1.76 16.15
CA ASP A 59 20.86 1.78 17.18
C ASP A 59 20.57 2.76 18.34
N LYS A 60 19.57 3.62 18.19
CA LYS A 60 19.17 4.55 19.25
C LYS A 60 18.23 3.88 20.24
N PRO A 61 18.59 3.86 21.56
CA PRO A 61 17.77 3.21 22.59
C PRO A 61 16.32 3.70 22.64
N GLU A 62 16.07 4.99 22.37
CA GLU A 62 14.75 5.58 22.38
C GLU A 62 13.85 5.10 21.21
N ASN A 63 14.41 4.45 20.21
CA ASN A 63 13.67 3.88 19.08
C ASN A 63 13.42 2.38 19.23
N THR A 64 13.98 1.76 20.27
CA THR A 64 13.70 0.37 20.60
C THR A 64 12.31 0.26 21.22
N ILE A 65 11.44 -0.53 20.59
CA ILE A 65 10.08 -0.76 21.07
C ILE A 65 9.98 -2.24 21.48
N ASP A 66 9.68 -2.48 22.75
CA ASP A 66 9.27 -3.81 23.20
C ASP A 66 7.77 -3.98 22.92
N ILE A 67 7.45 -4.80 21.92
CA ILE A 67 6.06 -5.10 21.58
C ILE A 67 5.58 -6.24 22.48
N PRO A 68 4.59 -5.98 23.34
CA PRO A 68 4.05 -7.04 24.20
C PRO A 68 3.56 -8.23 23.34
N THR A 69 3.99 -9.43 23.70
CA THR A 69 3.66 -10.67 23.00
C THR A 69 2.15 -10.82 22.74
N ARG A 70 1.34 -10.36 23.69
CA ARG A 70 -0.12 -10.35 23.56
C ARG A 70 -0.60 -9.57 22.33
N VAL A 71 -0.02 -8.40 22.04
CA VAL A 71 -0.41 -7.57 20.89
C VAL A 71 -0.14 -8.35 19.58
N VAL A 72 0.98 -9.06 19.50
CA VAL A 72 1.34 -9.89 18.36
C VAL A 72 0.32 -11.03 18.19
N TYR A 73 -0.01 -11.74 19.28
CA TYR A 73 -1.01 -12.83 19.22
C TYR A 73 -2.40 -12.33 18.84
N ASP A 74 -2.85 -11.22 19.42
CA ASP A 74 -4.17 -10.64 19.10
C ASP A 74 -4.24 -10.23 17.62
N PHE A 75 -3.14 -9.68 17.07
CA PHE A 75 -3.03 -9.37 15.64
C PHE A 75 -3.11 -10.62 14.78
N ILE A 76 -2.29 -11.64 15.06
CA ILE A 76 -2.28 -12.91 14.32
C ILE A 76 -3.66 -13.54 14.32
N LYS A 77 -4.30 -13.62 15.48
CA LYS A 77 -5.64 -14.19 15.62
C LYS A 77 -6.69 -13.43 14.82
N ARG A 78 -6.60 -12.11 14.81
CA ARG A 78 -7.50 -11.26 14.02
C ARG A 78 -7.33 -11.52 12.51
N GLU A 79 -6.10 -11.56 12.03
CA GLU A 79 -5.83 -11.78 10.60
C GLU A 79 -6.17 -13.22 10.18
N GLN A 80 -5.88 -14.21 11.02
CA GLN A 80 -6.30 -15.59 10.78
C GLN A 80 -7.83 -15.71 10.70
N SER A 81 -8.56 -15.04 11.59
CA SER A 81 -10.03 -15.04 11.56
C SER A 81 -10.59 -14.43 10.28
N LYS A 82 -9.96 -13.39 9.74
CA LYS A 82 -10.34 -12.80 8.45
C LYS A 82 -10.12 -13.79 7.30
N LEU A 83 -8.97 -14.45 7.26
CA LEU A 83 -8.65 -15.46 6.24
C LEU A 83 -9.63 -16.63 6.30
N ASP A 84 -9.90 -17.15 7.52
CA ASP A 84 -10.84 -18.24 7.71
C ASP A 84 -12.26 -17.87 7.27
N ALA A 85 -12.70 -16.65 7.59
CA ALA A 85 -13.98 -16.14 7.14
C ALA A 85 -14.04 -16.02 5.61
N PHE A 86 -12.97 -15.55 4.98
CA PHE A 86 -12.88 -15.43 3.54
C PHE A 86 -12.91 -16.81 2.85
N VAL A 87 -12.14 -17.78 3.35
CA VAL A 87 -12.10 -19.15 2.79
C VAL A 87 -13.42 -19.88 2.96
N LYS A 88 -14.10 -19.67 4.08
CA LYS A 88 -15.41 -20.29 4.36
C LYS A 88 -16.58 -19.58 3.67
N ASN A 89 -16.35 -18.42 3.10
CA ASN A 89 -17.39 -17.63 2.46
C ASN A 89 -17.95 -18.35 1.23
N ASN A 90 -19.26 -18.42 1.13
CA ASN A 90 -20.01 -18.98 0.00
C ASN A 90 -20.85 -17.90 -0.68
N GLY A 91 -20.27 -16.74 -0.88
CA GLY A 91 -20.91 -15.58 -1.48
C GLY A 91 -21.27 -15.80 -2.95
N LYS A 92 -22.07 -14.89 -3.49
CA LYS A 92 -22.60 -14.96 -4.85
C LYS A 92 -21.83 -14.11 -5.86
N GLU A 93 -20.97 -13.22 -5.37
CA GLU A 93 -20.23 -12.27 -6.20
C GLU A 93 -19.09 -12.98 -6.96
N ASN A 94 -18.84 -12.50 -8.17
CA ASN A 94 -17.78 -13.02 -9.03
C ASN A 94 -16.52 -12.15 -8.91
N MET A 95 -15.42 -12.73 -8.46
CA MET A 95 -14.14 -12.03 -8.29
C MET A 95 -13.60 -11.46 -9.62
N ALA A 96 -13.81 -12.15 -10.73
CA ALA A 96 -13.36 -11.68 -12.05
C ALA A 96 -14.13 -10.41 -12.48
N GLU A 97 -15.44 -10.37 -12.25
CA GLU A 97 -16.27 -9.20 -12.53
C GLU A 97 -15.89 -8.01 -11.65
N ILE A 98 -15.67 -8.23 -10.34
CA ILE A 98 -15.19 -7.21 -9.42
C ILE A 98 -13.85 -6.63 -9.91
N ARG A 99 -12.91 -7.49 -10.29
CA ARG A 99 -11.60 -7.06 -10.83
C ARG A 99 -11.74 -6.25 -12.11
N THR A 100 -12.53 -6.74 -13.06
CA THR A 100 -12.76 -6.04 -14.33
C THR A 100 -13.36 -4.67 -14.09
N ARG A 101 -14.38 -4.58 -13.24
CA ARG A 101 -14.99 -3.30 -12.90
C ARG A 101 -14.04 -2.34 -12.21
N MET A 102 -13.24 -2.83 -11.27
CA MET A 102 -12.19 -2.03 -10.62
C MET A 102 -11.19 -1.47 -11.65
N GLN A 103 -10.74 -2.29 -12.60
CA GLN A 103 -9.82 -1.86 -13.66
C GLN A 103 -10.44 -0.79 -14.58
N GLU A 104 -11.72 -0.92 -14.92
CA GLU A 104 -12.46 0.09 -15.70
C GLU A 104 -12.53 1.43 -14.97
N ILE A 105 -12.91 1.42 -13.68
CA ILE A 105 -12.98 2.63 -12.86
C ILE A 105 -11.59 3.30 -12.80
N MET A 106 -10.55 2.53 -12.51
CA MET A 106 -9.18 3.05 -12.41
C MET A 106 -8.72 3.63 -13.74
N THR A 107 -9.02 3.00 -14.86
CA THR A 107 -8.60 3.47 -16.19
C THR A 107 -9.36 4.73 -16.60
N THR A 108 -10.67 4.77 -16.38
CA THR A 108 -11.53 5.84 -16.91
C THR A 108 -11.60 7.06 -16.01
N LYS A 109 -11.52 6.89 -14.68
CA LYS A 109 -11.71 7.95 -13.71
C LYS A 109 -10.44 8.36 -12.95
N VAL A 110 -9.47 7.45 -12.82
CA VAL A 110 -8.23 7.64 -12.04
C VAL A 110 -6.98 7.57 -12.92
N GLY A 111 -7.13 7.63 -14.23
CA GLY A 111 -6.05 7.58 -15.22
C GLY A 111 -5.12 8.80 -15.16
N ILE A 112 -4.43 9.08 -16.27
CA ILE A 112 -3.45 10.17 -16.36
C ILE A 112 -4.12 11.54 -16.17
N PHE A 113 -5.26 11.76 -16.83
CA PHE A 113 -6.05 12.97 -16.69
C PHE A 113 -7.11 12.77 -15.61
N ARG A 114 -7.08 13.61 -14.58
CA ARG A 114 -7.92 13.46 -13.38
C ARG A 114 -8.75 14.71 -13.15
N GLU A 115 -10.02 14.49 -12.82
CA GLU A 115 -10.96 15.54 -12.47
C GLU A 115 -11.53 15.25 -11.08
N GLY A 116 -11.67 16.26 -10.23
CA GLY A 116 -12.07 16.07 -8.83
C GLY A 116 -13.39 15.33 -8.66
N GLU A 117 -14.40 15.65 -9.50
CA GLU A 117 -15.70 14.96 -9.43
C GLU A 117 -15.60 13.49 -9.83
N LYS A 118 -14.87 13.18 -10.89
CA LYS A 118 -14.63 11.78 -11.32
C LYS A 118 -13.86 10.97 -10.27
N LEU A 119 -12.94 11.61 -9.55
CA LEU A 119 -12.23 10.95 -8.44
C LEU A 119 -13.16 10.62 -7.27
N LYS A 120 -14.11 11.53 -6.93
CA LYS A 120 -15.12 11.26 -5.89
C LYS A 120 -16.02 10.09 -6.29
N GLU A 121 -16.55 10.09 -7.51
CA GLU A 121 -17.34 8.95 -8.04
C GLU A 121 -16.54 7.65 -8.01
N ALA A 122 -15.24 7.70 -8.37
CA ALA A 122 -14.39 6.52 -8.33
C ALA A 122 -14.24 5.96 -6.92
N VAL A 123 -14.08 6.82 -5.91
CA VAL A 123 -14.00 6.39 -4.51
C VAL A 123 -15.29 5.67 -4.09
N GLU A 124 -16.46 6.24 -4.37
CA GLU A 124 -17.76 5.64 -4.03
C GLU A 124 -17.93 4.27 -4.71
N GLU A 125 -17.62 4.16 -6.00
CA GLU A 125 -17.72 2.90 -6.74
C GLU A 125 -16.72 1.85 -6.24
N LEU A 126 -15.50 2.26 -5.89
CA LEU A 126 -14.48 1.35 -5.34
C LEU A 126 -14.86 0.87 -3.93
N GLU A 127 -15.45 1.72 -3.09
CA GLU A 127 -15.98 1.31 -1.79
C GLU A 127 -17.10 0.29 -1.92
N ASP A 128 -17.94 0.42 -2.92
CA ASP A 128 -19.02 -0.54 -3.21
C ASP A 128 -18.43 -1.88 -3.67
N LEU A 129 -17.46 -1.87 -4.56
CA LEU A 129 -16.74 -3.08 -4.98
C LEU A 129 -16.00 -3.73 -3.81
N TYR A 130 -15.40 -2.93 -2.93
CA TYR A 130 -14.76 -3.43 -1.72
C TYR A 130 -15.75 -4.18 -0.82
N LYS A 131 -16.95 -3.63 -0.59
CA LYS A 131 -18.02 -4.32 0.15
C LYS A 131 -18.44 -5.63 -0.54
N LYS A 132 -18.59 -5.63 -1.87
CA LYS A 132 -18.91 -6.82 -2.64
C LYS A 132 -17.83 -7.90 -2.55
N SER A 133 -16.55 -7.52 -2.45
CA SER A 133 -15.44 -8.46 -2.35
C SER A 133 -15.50 -9.38 -1.12
N PHE A 134 -16.20 -8.98 -0.06
CA PHE A 134 -16.46 -9.84 1.08
C PHE A 134 -17.57 -10.88 0.86
N ASN A 135 -18.29 -10.81 -0.25
CA ASN A 135 -19.37 -11.75 -0.61
C ASN A 135 -18.97 -12.67 -1.78
N VAL A 136 -17.70 -12.99 -1.89
CA VAL A 136 -17.14 -13.87 -2.93
C VAL A 136 -17.01 -15.29 -2.40
N ALA A 137 -17.30 -16.30 -3.22
CA ALA A 137 -17.00 -17.68 -2.90
C ALA A 137 -15.59 -18.04 -3.40
N VAL A 138 -14.75 -18.57 -2.51
CA VAL A 138 -13.47 -19.20 -2.89
C VAL A 138 -13.80 -20.64 -3.30
N LYS A 139 -13.92 -20.88 -4.61
CA LYS A 139 -14.08 -22.23 -5.14
C LYS A 139 -12.69 -22.77 -5.47
N ASN A 140 -12.31 -23.87 -4.83
CA ASN A 140 -11.17 -24.66 -5.30
C ASN A 140 -11.50 -25.15 -6.71
N GLN A 141 -10.70 -24.74 -7.67
CA GLN A 141 -10.69 -25.33 -9.01
C GLN A 141 -9.65 -26.43 -9.05
#